data_92e0baf1b0224c7820dd0e9e0151bc78
#
_entry.id   92e0baf1b0224c7820dd0e9e0151bc78
#
_cell.length_a   1.000
_cell.length_b   1.000
_cell.length_c   1.000
_cell.angle_alpha   90.00
_cell.angle_beta   90.00
_cell.angle_gamma   90.00
#
_symmetry.space_group_name_H-M   'P 1'
#
loop_
_entity.id
_entity.type
_entity.pdbx_description
1 polymer ?
#
loop_
_entity_poly.entity_id
_entity_poly.type
_entity_poly.pdbx_seq_one_letter_code
_entity_poly.pdbx_strand_id
1 'polypeptide(L)'
;MADFRNLGNGKYMVFHEGKAEGLVGWLTRYRREVYRSTMGTINNGQRLIPLRFEENSIIGEWFRKKTTRYDYAAHKVFIEIEKEGEKNREEMEIPPGVFYDDPVTAFYNFRFGVYGKVEPGKEFILRTLPRKGKETIRLSVASKEETEIKRAEETDKSGKDLFVRIFLNREMWGQKKGELEIWFSRELIPISGVVKDVRFFGDVKGKLTYHGLMNFPERLAPPSGK
;
A
#
# COMPACT_ATOMS: atom_id res chain seq x y z
N MET A 1 2.42 -10.95 4.54
CA MET A 1 3.52 -11.33 3.64
C MET A 1 3.62 -10.32 2.51
N ALA A 2 4.83 -9.98 2.08
CA ALA A 2 5.07 -9.13 0.92
C ALA A 2 6.13 -9.79 0.03
N ASP A 3 5.94 -9.77 -1.29
CA ASP A 3 6.85 -10.38 -2.27
C ASP A 3 7.02 -9.40 -3.45
N PHE A 4 8.26 -9.12 -3.82
CA PHE A 4 8.63 -8.23 -4.94
C PHE A 4 9.36 -9.02 -6.02
N ARG A 5 8.83 -9.04 -7.24
CA ARG A 5 9.36 -9.81 -8.36
C ARG A 5 9.69 -8.92 -9.55
N ASN A 6 10.86 -9.14 -10.14
CA ASN A 6 11.22 -8.61 -11.44
C ASN A 6 10.65 -9.54 -12.54
N LEU A 7 9.80 -9.01 -13.40
CA LEU A 7 9.19 -9.74 -14.53
C LEU A 7 9.97 -9.58 -15.84
N GLY A 8 11.08 -8.85 -15.83
CA GLY A 8 11.83 -8.47 -17.03
C GLY A 8 11.21 -7.28 -17.78
N ASN A 9 11.93 -6.75 -18.75
CA ASN A 9 11.50 -5.63 -19.61
C ASN A 9 10.97 -4.40 -18.84
N GLY A 10 11.59 -4.07 -17.71
CA GLY A 10 11.20 -2.92 -16.88
C GLY A 10 9.84 -3.11 -16.18
N LYS A 11 9.36 -4.34 -16.05
CA LYS A 11 8.12 -4.67 -15.34
C LYS A 11 8.42 -5.36 -14.02
N TYR A 12 7.63 -5.02 -13.02
CA TYR A 12 7.72 -5.55 -11.67
C TYR A 12 6.34 -5.92 -11.16
N MET A 13 6.30 -6.89 -10.27
CA MET A 13 5.07 -7.27 -9.56
C MET A 13 5.34 -7.30 -8.07
N VAL A 14 4.41 -6.76 -7.32
CA VAL A 14 4.40 -6.84 -5.86
C VAL A 14 3.12 -7.52 -5.41
N PHE A 15 3.29 -8.44 -4.49
CA PHE A 15 2.20 -9.12 -3.81
C PHE A 15 2.26 -8.80 -2.32
N HIS A 16 1.16 -8.36 -1.74
CA HIS A 16 1.01 -8.15 -0.31
C HIS A 16 -0.20 -8.92 0.20
N GLU A 17 -0.04 -9.60 1.31
CA GLU A 17 -1.11 -10.25 2.03
C GLU A 17 -1.11 -9.82 3.49
N GLY A 18 -2.26 -9.33 3.96
CA GLY A 18 -2.57 -9.07 5.34
C GLY A 18 -3.68 -10.00 5.82
N LYS A 19 -3.51 -10.58 7.01
CA LYS A 19 -4.49 -11.47 7.63
C LYS A 19 -4.68 -11.09 9.08
N ALA A 20 -5.93 -10.94 9.49
CA ALA A 20 -6.26 -10.74 10.90
C ALA A 20 -6.22 -12.09 11.63
N GLU A 21 -5.55 -12.14 12.78
CA GLU A 21 -5.36 -13.34 13.59
C GLU A 21 -5.76 -13.10 15.06
N GLY A 22 -5.84 -14.15 15.86
CA GLY A 22 -6.19 -14.10 17.28
C GLY A 22 -7.60 -13.52 17.52
N LEU A 23 -7.75 -12.73 18.59
CA LEU A 23 -9.03 -12.10 18.96
C LEU A 23 -9.51 -11.12 17.87
N VAL A 24 -8.60 -10.35 17.27
CA VAL A 24 -8.92 -9.44 16.16
C VAL A 24 -9.40 -10.25 14.94
N GLY A 25 -8.77 -11.37 14.66
CA GLY A 25 -9.20 -12.28 13.59
C GLY A 25 -10.64 -12.76 13.82
N TRP A 26 -10.96 -13.24 15.01
CA TRP A 26 -12.30 -13.68 15.36
C TRP A 26 -13.34 -12.55 15.21
N LEU A 27 -13.07 -11.38 15.76
CA LEU A 27 -13.97 -10.20 15.66
C LEU A 27 -14.17 -9.70 14.25
N THR A 28 -13.15 -9.82 13.37
CA THR A 28 -13.20 -9.42 11.96
C THR A 28 -13.58 -10.56 11.03
N ARG A 29 -14.03 -11.70 11.53
CA ARG A 29 -14.30 -12.92 10.74
C ARG A 29 -13.10 -13.35 9.92
N TYR A 30 -11.90 -13.30 10.52
CA TYR A 30 -10.62 -13.66 9.90
C TYR A 30 -10.37 -12.93 8.58
N ARG A 31 -10.60 -11.62 8.60
CA ARG A 31 -10.39 -10.74 7.45
C ARG A 31 -9.02 -10.97 6.84
N ARG A 32 -9.01 -11.14 5.53
CA ARG A 32 -7.82 -11.30 4.69
C ARG A 32 -7.87 -10.28 3.57
N GLU A 33 -6.79 -9.53 3.42
CA GLU A 33 -6.61 -8.56 2.36
C GLU A 33 -5.43 -8.97 1.49
N VAL A 34 -5.65 -9.03 0.20
CA VAL A 34 -4.61 -9.37 -0.78
C VAL A 34 -4.51 -8.25 -1.80
N TYR A 35 -3.31 -7.70 -1.93
CA TYR A 35 -2.99 -6.66 -2.89
C TYR A 35 -1.95 -7.18 -3.87
N ARG A 36 -2.17 -6.95 -5.16
CA ARG A 36 -1.20 -7.22 -6.21
C ARG A 36 -1.07 -6.00 -7.09
N SER A 37 0.14 -5.46 -7.22
CA SER A 37 0.44 -4.39 -8.15
C SER A 37 1.41 -4.89 -9.20
N THR A 38 1.06 -4.72 -10.48
CA THR A 38 1.96 -4.88 -11.62
C THR A 38 2.34 -3.48 -12.08
N MET A 39 3.63 -3.20 -12.11
CA MET A 39 4.20 -1.89 -12.38
C MET A 39 5.12 -1.94 -13.60
N GLY A 40 5.20 -0.82 -14.31
CA GLY A 40 6.23 -0.57 -15.31
C GLY A 40 7.16 0.54 -14.85
N THR A 41 8.25 0.75 -15.60
CA THR A 41 9.17 1.87 -15.38
C THR A 41 9.05 2.90 -16.49
N ILE A 42 9.23 4.16 -16.12
CA ILE A 42 9.38 5.31 -17.02
C ILE A 42 10.64 6.12 -16.65
N ASN A 43 10.98 7.13 -17.44
CA ASN A 43 12.13 8.01 -17.19
C ASN A 43 13.43 7.21 -16.99
N ASN A 44 13.74 6.28 -17.87
CA ASN A 44 14.93 5.41 -17.80
C ASN A 44 15.01 4.62 -16.47
N GLY A 45 13.89 4.13 -15.98
CA GLY A 45 13.84 3.33 -14.75
C GLY A 45 13.76 4.14 -13.44
N GLN A 46 13.71 5.46 -13.53
CA GLN A 46 13.72 6.32 -12.33
C GLN A 46 12.37 6.41 -11.61
N ARG A 47 11.26 6.00 -12.26
CA ARG A 47 9.93 6.02 -11.66
C ARG A 47 9.16 4.75 -12.00
N LEU A 48 8.48 4.19 -11.02
CA LEU A 48 7.47 3.16 -11.22
C LEU A 48 6.11 3.80 -11.54
N ILE A 49 5.37 3.19 -12.45
CA ILE A 49 3.97 3.51 -12.71
C ILE A 49 3.13 2.22 -12.62
N PRO A 50 1.93 2.26 -12.02
CA PRO A 50 1.07 1.09 -11.98
C PRO A 50 0.52 0.82 -13.39
N LEU A 51 0.50 -0.46 -13.76
CA LEU A 51 -0.17 -0.96 -14.96
C LEU A 51 -1.47 -1.68 -14.59
N ARG A 52 -1.45 -2.40 -13.47
CA ARG A 52 -2.60 -3.12 -12.94
C ARG A 52 -2.50 -3.23 -11.43
N PHE A 53 -3.58 -2.91 -10.73
CA PHE A 53 -3.69 -3.07 -9.29
C PHE A 53 -4.93 -3.89 -8.94
N GLU A 54 -4.74 -4.94 -8.15
CA GLU A 54 -5.79 -5.84 -7.70
C GLU A 54 -5.88 -5.81 -6.18
N GLU A 55 -7.11 -5.63 -5.69
CA GLU A 55 -7.47 -5.63 -4.27
C GLU A 55 -8.49 -6.73 -4.04
N ASN A 56 -8.18 -7.72 -3.22
CA ASN A 56 -9.12 -8.77 -2.83
C ASN A 56 -9.32 -8.69 -1.33
N SER A 57 -10.58 -8.52 -0.92
CA SER A 57 -11.00 -8.50 0.49
C SER A 57 -11.89 -9.70 0.76
N ILE A 58 -11.53 -10.50 1.77
CA ILE A 58 -12.27 -11.68 2.20
C ILE A 58 -12.62 -11.49 3.68
N ILE A 59 -13.90 -11.59 4.03
CA ILE A 59 -14.39 -11.43 5.41
C ILE A 59 -15.41 -12.54 5.68
N GLY A 60 -14.99 -13.65 6.27
CA GLY A 60 -15.81 -14.86 6.33
C GLY A 60 -16.17 -15.35 4.92
N GLU A 61 -17.45 -15.44 4.61
CA GLU A 61 -17.95 -15.81 3.27
C GLU A 61 -18.05 -14.63 2.30
N TRP A 62 -17.96 -13.40 2.79
CA TRP A 62 -18.03 -12.21 1.96
C TRP A 62 -16.72 -12.01 1.20
N PHE A 63 -16.86 -11.77 -0.12
CA PHE A 63 -15.75 -11.54 -1.03
C PHE A 63 -15.97 -10.30 -1.87
N ARG A 64 -14.90 -9.50 -2.01
CA ARG A 64 -14.84 -8.38 -2.94
C ARG A 64 -13.51 -8.38 -3.65
N LYS A 65 -13.55 -8.31 -4.96
CA LYS A 65 -12.39 -8.10 -5.81
C LYS A 65 -12.53 -6.77 -6.55
N LYS A 66 -11.47 -5.96 -6.53
CA LYS A 66 -11.38 -4.75 -7.34
C LYS A 66 -10.12 -4.85 -8.19
N THR A 67 -10.28 -4.66 -9.49
CA THR A 67 -9.16 -4.60 -10.43
C THR A 67 -9.15 -3.21 -11.07
N THR A 68 -8.02 -2.53 -10.97
CA THR A 68 -7.76 -1.24 -11.62
C THR A 68 -6.69 -1.45 -12.67
N ARG A 69 -6.98 -1.15 -13.94
CA ARG A 69 -6.04 -1.21 -15.07
C ARG A 69 -5.78 0.20 -15.56
N TYR A 70 -4.51 0.56 -15.66
CA TYR A 70 -4.05 1.86 -16.12
C TYR A 70 -3.57 1.72 -17.56
N ASP A 71 -4.19 2.45 -18.48
CA ASP A 71 -3.82 2.53 -19.88
C ASP A 71 -3.37 3.95 -20.20
N TYR A 72 -2.09 4.20 -19.99
CA TYR A 72 -1.51 5.52 -20.20
C TYR A 72 -1.44 5.93 -21.68
N ALA A 73 -1.40 4.96 -22.59
CA ALA A 73 -1.44 5.25 -24.03
C ALA A 73 -2.82 5.71 -24.49
N ALA A 74 -3.87 5.09 -23.94
CA ALA A 74 -5.26 5.49 -24.17
C ALA A 74 -5.74 6.62 -23.25
N HIS A 75 -4.91 7.09 -22.33
CA HIS A 75 -5.28 8.07 -21.30
C HIS A 75 -6.51 7.65 -20.44
N LYS A 76 -6.59 6.37 -20.08
CA LYS A 76 -7.75 5.80 -19.38
C LYS A 76 -7.38 4.90 -18.22
N VAL A 77 -8.23 4.89 -17.21
CA VAL A 77 -8.24 3.90 -16.13
C VAL A 77 -9.55 3.13 -16.20
N PHE A 78 -9.45 1.81 -16.17
CA PHE A 78 -10.59 0.91 -16.10
C PHE A 78 -10.64 0.28 -14.72
N ILE A 79 -11.77 0.39 -14.05
CA ILE A 79 -12.00 -0.16 -12.72
C ILE A 79 -13.11 -1.21 -12.83
N GLU A 80 -12.82 -2.42 -12.44
CA GLU A 80 -13.79 -3.51 -12.32
C GLU A 80 -13.92 -3.91 -10.85
N ILE A 81 -15.14 -3.94 -10.34
CA ILE A 81 -15.48 -4.35 -8.98
C ILE A 81 -16.42 -5.54 -9.07
N GLU A 82 -15.98 -6.66 -8.49
CA GLU A 82 -16.80 -7.87 -8.33
C GLU A 82 -17.10 -8.06 -6.84
N LYS A 83 -18.36 -8.14 -6.51
CA LYS A 83 -18.85 -8.32 -5.15
C LYS A 83 -20.07 -9.23 -5.18
N GLU A 84 -20.01 -10.36 -4.46
CA GLU A 84 -21.15 -11.30 -4.32
C GLU A 84 -21.76 -11.74 -5.68
N GLY A 85 -20.91 -11.89 -6.71
CA GLY A 85 -21.31 -12.28 -8.07
C GLY A 85 -21.73 -11.11 -8.97
N GLU A 86 -21.95 -9.93 -8.43
CA GLU A 86 -22.23 -8.73 -9.22
C GLU A 86 -20.95 -8.09 -9.71
N LYS A 87 -20.95 -7.60 -10.95
CA LYS A 87 -19.81 -6.92 -11.59
C LYS A 87 -20.21 -5.52 -12.00
N ASN A 88 -19.48 -4.53 -11.47
CA ASN A 88 -19.57 -3.14 -11.85
C ASN A 88 -18.29 -2.71 -12.55
N ARG A 89 -18.42 -1.86 -13.58
CA ARG A 89 -17.31 -1.29 -14.33
C ARG A 89 -17.41 0.21 -14.37
N GLU A 90 -16.28 0.85 -14.14
CA GLU A 90 -16.12 2.30 -14.22
C GLU A 90 -14.93 2.61 -15.12
N GLU A 91 -15.00 3.73 -15.82
CA GLU A 91 -13.92 4.25 -16.65
C GLU A 91 -13.65 5.70 -16.22
N MET A 92 -12.35 6.05 -16.17
CA MET A 92 -11.91 7.41 -15.84
C MET A 92 -10.85 7.84 -16.84
N GLU A 93 -10.82 9.13 -17.16
CA GLU A 93 -9.76 9.71 -17.97
C GLU A 93 -8.52 10.03 -17.14
N ILE A 94 -7.35 9.85 -17.73
CA ILE A 94 -6.06 10.30 -17.18
C ILE A 94 -5.65 11.54 -17.98
N PRO A 95 -5.50 12.71 -17.37
CA PRO A 95 -4.97 13.86 -18.07
C PRO A 95 -3.58 13.58 -18.64
N PRO A 96 -3.24 14.11 -19.84
CA PRO A 96 -1.93 13.93 -20.45
C PRO A 96 -0.79 14.32 -19.47
N GLY A 97 0.25 13.48 -19.40
CA GLY A 97 1.40 13.69 -18.52
C GLY A 97 1.14 13.43 -17.03
N VAL A 98 -0.07 13.03 -16.64
CA VAL A 98 -0.41 12.66 -15.27
C VAL A 98 -0.21 11.17 -15.04
N PHE A 99 0.44 10.83 -13.94
CA PHE A 99 0.59 9.46 -13.47
C PHE A 99 0.00 9.35 -12.06
N TYR A 100 -0.97 8.49 -11.90
CA TYR A 100 -1.56 8.16 -10.60
C TYR A 100 -0.87 6.93 -10.03
N ASP A 101 -0.54 6.96 -8.75
CA ASP A 101 0.02 5.79 -8.09
C ASP A 101 -1.09 4.99 -7.39
N ASP A 102 -1.02 3.67 -7.45
CA ASP A 102 -1.72 2.82 -6.48
C ASP A 102 -0.93 2.81 -5.14
N PRO A 103 -1.51 2.33 -4.03
CA PRO A 103 -0.85 2.37 -2.73
C PRO A 103 0.51 1.66 -2.69
N VAL A 104 0.66 0.57 -3.47
CA VAL A 104 1.91 -0.20 -3.52
C VAL A 104 2.95 0.54 -4.34
N THR A 105 2.57 1.05 -5.52
CA THR A 105 3.46 1.87 -6.37
C THR A 105 3.91 3.13 -5.65
N ALA A 106 2.99 3.82 -4.95
CA ALA A 106 3.30 5.00 -4.14
C ALA A 106 4.35 4.69 -3.06
N PHE A 107 4.20 3.56 -2.36
CA PHE A 107 5.13 3.12 -1.34
C PHE A 107 6.54 2.87 -1.90
N TYR A 108 6.67 2.16 -3.04
CA TYR A 108 7.97 1.92 -3.64
C TYR A 108 8.59 3.19 -4.25
N ASN A 109 7.79 4.04 -4.89
CA ASN A 109 8.25 5.34 -5.38
C ASN A 109 8.75 6.23 -4.24
N PHE A 110 8.09 6.23 -3.08
CA PHE A 110 8.57 6.91 -1.89
C PHE A 110 9.93 6.37 -1.44
N ARG A 111 10.09 5.05 -1.33
CA ARG A 111 11.35 4.41 -0.95
C ARG A 111 12.49 4.69 -1.93
N PHE A 112 12.20 4.76 -3.22
CA PHE A 112 13.19 5.07 -4.27
C PHE A 112 13.47 6.55 -4.41
N GLY A 113 12.84 7.41 -3.60
CA GLY A 113 13.08 8.85 -3.61
C GLY A 113 12.51 9.56 -4.85
N VAL A 114 11.52 8.96 -5.53
CA VAL A 114 10.88 9.54 -6.73
C VAL A 114 10.24 10.90 -6.44
N TYR A 115 9.73 11.08 -5.22
CA TYR A 115 9.14 12.35 -4.77
C TYR A 115 10.16 13.29 -4.12
N GLY A 116 11.43 12.89 -4.10
CA GLY A 116 12.54 13.58 -3.43
C GLY A 116 13.18 12.73 -2.34
N LYS A 117 14.34 13.17 -1.88
CA LYS A 117 15.09 12.47 -0.83
C LYS A 117 14.29 12.44 0.48
N VAL A 118 14.13 11.25 1.05
CA VAL A 118 13.45 11.06 2.34
C VAL A 118 14.36 11.50 3.47
N GLU A 119 14.00 12.57 4.15
CA GLU A 119 14.77 13.17 5.24
C GLU A 119 13.84 13.64 6.35
N PRO A 120 14.32 13.70 7.61
CA PRO A 120 13.54 14.22 8.73
C PRO A 120 12.97 15.62 8.48
N GLY A 121 11.72 15.83 8.86
CA GLY A 121 11.01 17.09 8.73
C GLY A 121 10.41 17.36 7.34
N LYS A 122 10.58 16.46 6.36
CA LYS A 122 10.01 16.64 5.02
C LYS A 122 8.58 16.15 4.89
N GLU A 123 7.83 16.84 4.05
CA GLU A 123 6.49 16.42 3.60
C GLU A 123 6.51 16.04 2.12
N PHE A 124 5.65 15.08 1.77
CA PHE A 124 5.46 14.59 0.41
C PHE A 124 3.97 14.54 0.08
N ILE A 125 3.64 14.91 -1.15
CA ILE A 125 2.28 14.80 -1.69
C ILE A 125 2.34 13.82 -2.84
N LEU A 126 1.64 12.70 -2.69
CA LEU A 126 1.58 11.62 -3.67
C LEU A 126 0.23 11.71 -4.40
N ARG A 127 0.26 11.62 -5.72
CA ARG A 127 -0.94 11.63 -6.54
C ARG A 127 -1.48 10.21 -6.71
N THR A 128 -2.73 10.01 -6.31
CA THR A 128 -3.45 8.74 -6.43
C THR A 128 -4.69 8.92 -7.28
N LEU A 129 -5.32 7.83 -7.70
CA LEU A 129 -6.59 7.94 -8.42
C LEU A 129 -7.59 8.78 -7.62
N PRO A 130 -8.29 9.72 -8.28
CA PRO A 130 -9.32 10.51 -7.64
C PRO A 130 -10.38 9.63 -6.98
N ARG A 131 -10.65 9.92 -5.71
CA ARG A 131 -11.72 9.26 -4.97
C ARG A 131 -12.48 10.29 -4.19
N LYS A 132 -13.79 10.44 -4.47
CA LYS A 132 -14.63 11.48 -3.88
C LYS A 132 -14.01 12.88 -3.97
N GLY A 133 -13.45 13.21 -5.14
CA GLY A 133 -12.83 14.52 -5.41
C GLY A 133 -11.45 14.74 -4.80
N LYS A 134 -10.85 13.75 -4.14
CA LYS A 134 -9.48 13.82 -3.60
C LYS A 134 -8.57 12.88 -4.36
N GLU A 135 -7.45 13.39 -4.83
CA GLU A 135 -6.46 12.66 -5.63
C GLU A 135 -5.06 12.63 -5.01
N THR A 136 -4.92 13.07 -3.76
CA THR A 136 -3.61 13.13 -3.12
C THR A 136 -3.61 12.47 -1.74
N ILE A 137 -2.46 11.88 -1.40
CA ILE A 137 -2.12 11.41 -0.07
C ILE A 137 -0.93 12.24 0.41
N ARG A 138 -0.97 12.74 1.64
CA ARG A 138 0.13 13.44 2.27
C ARG A 138 0.90 12.49 3.19
N LEU A 139 2.23 12.51 3.07
CA LEU A 139 3.15 11.88 3.99
C LEU A 139 3.97 12.96 4.70
N SER A 140 4.23 12.77 5.98
CA SER A 140 5.10 13.63 6.78
C SER A 140 6.15 12.77 7.47
N VAL A 141 7.42 13.05 7.22
CA VAL A 141 8.54 12.46 7.97
C VAL A 141 8.77 13.33 9.20
N ALA A 142 8.71 12.74 10.37
CA ALA A 142 8.93 13.45 11.63
C ALA A 142 10.30 14.12 11.66
N SER A 143 10.44 15.22 12.40
CA SER A 143 11.75 15.82 12.67
C SER A 143 12.63 14.85 13.46
N LYS A 144 13.92 15.15 13.60
CA LYS A 144 14.82 14.33 14.42
C LYS A 144 14.34 14.31 15.88
N GLU A 145 13.99 15.47 16.41
CA GLU A 145 13.53 15.65 17.79
C GLU A 145 12.23 14.86 18.02
N GLU A 146 11.27 14.97 17.11
CA GLU A 146 10.02 14.24 17.20
C GLU A 146 10.23 12.72 17.08
N THR A 147 11.13 12.30 16.19
CA THR A 147 11.50 10.88 16.03
C THR A 147 12.09 10.32 17.34
N GLU A 148 12.98 11.06 18.01
CA GLU A 148 13.55 10.62 19.30
C GLU A 148 12.48 10.54 20.40
N ILE A 149 11.58 11.52 20.50
CA ILE A 149 10.47 11.49 21.45
C ILE A 149 9.61 10.25 21.21
N LYS A 150 9.21 10.00 19.96
CA LYS A 150 8.40 8.83 19.60
C LYS A 150 9.14 7.52 19.83
N ARG A 151 10.44 7.47 19.57
CA ARG A 151 11.27 6.29 19.83
C ARG A 151 11.39 6.00 21.33
N ALA A 152 11.42 7.03 22.18
CA ALA A 152 11.46 6.86 23.63
C ALA A 152 10.20 6.15 24.19
N GLU A 153 9.04 6.35 23.54
CA GLU A 153 7.78 5.70 23.89
C GLU A 153 7.73 4.20 23.49
N GLU A 154 8.65 3.76 22.62
CA GLU A 154 8.64 2.39 22.09
C GLU A 154 9.36 1.41 23.01
N THR A 155 8.75 0.24 23.24
CA THR A 155 9.37 -0.86 23.99
C THR A 155 10.53 -1.50 23.21
N ASP A 156 10.33 -1.71 21.89
CA ASP A 156 11.35 -2.22 20.99
C ASP A 156 11.76 -1.09 20.02
N LYS A 157 13.01 -0.63 20.17
CA LYS A 157 13.57 0.50 19.42
C LYS A 157 14.39 0.06 18.22
N SER A 158 14.58 -1.26 18.05
CA SER A 158 15.46 -1.82 17.04
C SER A 158 15.00 -1.46 15.61
N GLY A 159 15.91 -0.90 14.83
CA GLY A 159 15.68 -0.53 13.42
C GLY A 159 14.67 0.59 13.19
N LYS A 160 14.24 1.31 14.24
CA LYS A 160 13.29 2.42 14.14
C LYS A 160 14.02 3.74 13.97
N ASP A 161 14.45 4.03 12.72
CA ASP A 161 15.29 5.20 12.40
C ASP A 161 14.49 6.42 11.95
N LEU A 162 13.36 6.21 11.26
CA LEU A 162 12.49 7.27 10.76
C LEU A 162 11.04 7.00 11.14
N PHE A 163 10.37 8.03 11.63
CA PHE A 163 8.93 7.98 11.92
C PHE A 163 8.16 8.74 10.85
N VAL A 164 7.22 8.08 10.18
CA VAL A 164 6.45 8.63 9.07
C VAL A 164 4.97 8.54 9.37
N ARG A 165 4.25 9.66 9.17
CA ARG A 165 2.79 9.71 9.18
C ARG A 165 2.25 9.78 7.76
N ILE A 166 1.25 8.98 7.48
CA ILE A 166 0.52 8.98 6.22
C ILE A 166 -0.91 9.42 6.52
N PHE A 167 -1.34 10.49 5.89
CA PHE A 167 -2.69 11.05 6.06
C PHE A 167 -3.57 10.56 4.92
N LEU A 168 -4.38 9.56 5.23
CA LEU A 168 -5.31 8.93 4.32
C LEU A 168 -6.65 9.66 4.34
N ASN A 169 -7.40 9.58 3.25
CA ASN A 169 -8.76 10.08 3.26
C ASN A 169 -9.62 9.23 4.24
N ARG A 170 -10.22 9.88 5.24
CA ARG A 170 -11.06 9.25 6.27
C ARG A 170 -12.13 8.32 5.70
N GLU A 171 -12.73 8.72 4.58
CA GLU A 171 -13.80 7.96 3.93
C GLU A 171 -13.30 6.70 3.21
N MET A 172 -11.99 6.61 2.91
CA MET A 172 -11.41 5.45 2.25
C MET A 172 -11.25 4.25 3.19
N TRP A 173 -11.04 4.50 4.49
CA TRP A 173 -10.62 3.46 5.44
C TRP A 173 -11.60 3.24 6.59
N GLY A 174 -12.77 3.93 6.60
CA GLY A 174 -13.74 3.81 7.68
C GLY A 174 -13.20 4.27 9.04
N GLN A 175 -12.19 5.14 9.04
CA GLN A 175 -11.49 5.62 10.23
C GLN A 175 -11.98 7.00 10.64
N LYS A 176 -11.85 7.34 11.94
CA LYS A 176 -12.16 8.68 12.43
C LYS A 176 -11.09 9.71 12.00
N LYS A 177 -9.81 9.36 11.98
CA LYS A 177 -8.69 10.26 11.67
C LYS A 177 -8.04 10.01 10.31
N GLY A 178 -8.06 8.77 9.78
CA GLY A 178 -7.41 8.42 8.53
C GLY A 178 -5.88 8.55 8.59
N GLU A 179 -5.28 8.18 9.71
CA GLU A 179 -3.84 8.30 9.95
C GLU A 179 -3.20 6.92 10.11
N LEU A 180 -2.07 6.75 9.42
CA LEU A 180 -1.21 5.58 9.52
C LEU A 180 0.17 6.06 9.95
N GLU A 181 0.66 5.55 11.06
CA GLU A 181 2.00 5.80 11.58
C GLU A 181 2.90 4.61 11.25
N ILE A 182 4.10 4.86 10.71
CA ILE A 182 5.03 3.79 10.32
C ILE A 182 6.44 4.13 10.80
N TRP A 183 7.07 3.16 11.43
CA TRP A 183 8.49 3.16 11.68
C TRP A 183 9.25 2.51 10.53
N PHE A 184 10.25 3.20 10.01
CA PHE A 184 11.16 2.71 8.99
C PHE A 184 12.57 2.56 9.53
N SER A 185 13.30 1.59 8.98
CA SER A 185 14.76 1.56 9.09
C SER A 185 15.40 2.65 8.24
N ARG A 186 16.72 2.81 8.37
CA ARG A 186 17.52 3.74 7.56
C ARG A 186 17.42 3.42 6.06
N GLU A 187 17.24 2.15 5.70
CA GLU A 187 17.06 1.67 4.33
C GLU A 187 15.60 1.78 3.85
N LEU A 188 14.76 2.49 4.60
CA LEU A 188 13.33 2.64 4.32
C LEU A 188 12.56 1.31 4.26
N ILE A 189 12.96 0.34 5.10
CA ILE A 189 12.20 -0.88 5.32
C ILE A 189 11.18 -0.60 6.42
N PRO A 190 9.89 -0.86 6.23
CA PRO A 190 8.89 -0.67 7.28
C PRO A 190 9.08 -1.71 8.38
N ILE A 191 9.36 -1.27 9.59
CA ILE A 191 9.62 -2.13 10.76
C ILE A 191 8.33 -2.41 11.53
N SER A 192 7.54 -1.38 11.76
CA SER A 192 6.24 -1.49 12.41
C SER A 192 5.33 -0.36 11.98
N GLY A 193 4.02 -0.55 12.13
CA GLY A 193 3.05 0.48 11.81
C GLY A 193 1.81 0.39 12.69
N VAL A 194 1.12 1.51 12.83
CA VAL A 194 -0.12 1.64 13.58
C VAL A 194 -1.14 2.34 12.71
N VAL A 195 -2.24 1.66 12.43
CA VAL A 195 -3.41 2.29 11.84
C VAL A 195 -4.24 2.86 12.98
N LYS A 196 -4.36 4.19 13.03
CA LYS A 196 -4.98 4.89 14.14
C LYS A 196 -6.50 4.88 14.06
N ASP A 197 -7.15 4.78 15.20
CA ASP A 197 -8.60 4.94 15.36
C ASP A 197 -9.46 4.11 14.39
N VAL A 198 -9.11 2.84 14.16
CA VAL A 198 -9.93 1.92 13.35
C VAL A 198 -11.27 1.72 14.04
N ARG A 199 -12.36 1.93 13.28
CA ARG A 199 -13.71 1.82 13.82
C ARG A 199 -13.94 0.48 14.50
N PHE A 200 -14.40 0.50 15.75
CA PHE A 200 -14.63 -0.62 16.66
C PHE A 200 -13.38 -1.31 17.25
N PHE A 201 -12.17 -1.03 16.73
CA PHE A 201 -10.95 -1.74 17.13
C PHE A 201 -9.91 -0.84 17.81
N GLY A 202 -10.07 0.50 17.71
CA GLY A 202 -9.03 1.43 18.15
C GLY A 202 -7.79 1.36 17.25
N ASP A 203 -6.61 1.40 17.84
CA ASP A 203 -5.35 1.34 17.11
C ASP A 203 -5.00 -0.11 16.74
N VAL A 204 -4.82 -0.36 15.44
CA VAL A 204 -4.37 -1.66 14.92
C VAL A 204 -2.88 -1.61 14.61
N LYS A 205 -2.11 -2.47 15.28
CA LYS A 205 -0.64 -2.51 15.17
C LYS A 205 -0.20 -3.66 14.27
N GLY A 206 0.83 -3.40 13.45
CA GLY A 206 1.55 -4.39 12.66
C GLY A 206 3.04 -4.31 12.93
N LYS A 207 3.75 -5.43 12.85
CA LYS A 207 5.20 -5.52 12.98
C LYS A 207 5.78 -6.40 11.89
N LEU A 208 6.92 -5.99 11.33
CA LEU A 208 7.70 -6.83 10.42
C LEU A 208 8.28 -8.01 11.20
N THR A 209 7.99 -9.23 10.74
CA THR A 209 8.52 -10.46 11.36
C THR A 209 9.73 -11.01 10.62
N TYR A 210 9.84 -10.75 9.32
CA TYR A 210 10.95 -11.21 8.49
C TYR A 210 11.16 -10.27 7.31
N HIS A 211 12.41 -9.98 7.00
CA HIS A 211 12.86 -9.31 5.78
C HIS A 211 14.08 -10.01 5.24
N GLY A 212 14.07 -10.40 3.95
CA GLY A 212 15.19 -11.05 3.29
C GLY A 212 14.86 -11.43 1.85
N LEU A 213 15.85 -11.90 1.12
CA LEU A 213 15.67 -12.52 -0.18
C LEU A 213 15.18 -13.95 0.05
N MET A 214 13.98 -14.26 -0.40
CA MET A 214 13.48 -15.63 -0.40
C MET A 214 13.59 -16.18 -1.82
N ASN A 215 14.36 -17.25 -2.00
CA ASN A 215 14.26 -18.11 -3.17
C ASN A 215 12.97 -18.92 -3.00
N PHE A 216 11.86 -18.44 -3.49
CA PHE A 216 10.65 -19.23 -3.55
C PHE A 216 10.87 -20.36 -4.56
N PRO A 217 10.70 -21.64 -4.17
CA PRO A 217 10.49 -22.68 -5.16
C PRO A 217 9.24 -22.31 -5.97
N GLU A 218 9.21 -22.63 -7.24
CA GLU A 218 8.21 -22.28 -8.28
C GLU A 218 6.74 -22.64 -7.97
N ARG A 219 6.38 -22.90 -6.73
CA ARG A 219 5.06 -23.38 -6.31
C ARG A 219 4.18 -22.27 -5.71
N LEU A 220 3.76 -21.33 -6.54
CA LEU A 220 2.49 -20.61 -6.32
C LEU A 220 1.89 -20.24 -7.68
N ALA A 221 1.76 -21.20 -8.58
CA ALA A 221 0.70 -21.13 -9.56
C ALA A 221 -0.64 -21.20 -8.81
N PRO A 222 -1.63 -20.35 -9.11
CA PRO A 222 -2.97 -20.53 -8.57
C PRO A 222 -3.43 -21.96 -8.93
N PRO A 223 -4.16 -22.67 -8.04
CA PRO A 223 -4.73 -23.92 -8.40
C PRO A 223 -5.56 -23.72 -9.68
N SER A 224 -5.19 -24.46 -10.72
CA SER A 224 -5.99 -24.56 -11.94
C SER A 224 -7.37 -25.04 -11.49
N GLY A 225 -8.37 -24.16 -11.56
CA GLY A 225 -9.75 -24.52 -11.30
C GLY A 225 -10.17 -25.68 -12.21
N LYS A 226 -10.64 -26.74 -11.58
CA LYS A 226 -11.58 -27.67 -12.16
C LYS A 226 -12.97 -27.20 -11.78
#